data_41b5b61b2adcfd3d2c6ecce38e732b3d
#
_entry.id   41b5b61b2adcfd3d2c6ecce38e732b3d
#
_cell.length_a   1.000
_cell.length_b   1.000
_cell.length_c   1.000
_cell.angle_alpha   90.00
_cell.angle_beta   90.00
_cell.angle_gamma   90.00
#
_symmetry.space_group_name_H-M   'P 1'
#
loop_
_entity.id
_entity.type
_entity.pdbx_description
1 polymer ?
#
loop_
_entity_poly.entity_id
_entity_poly.type
_entity_poly.pdbx_seq_one_letter_code
_entity_poly.pdbx_strand_id
1 'polypeptide(L)'
;MTRLKIATYNINGVRSRLPALLAWLEREQPDIACLQELKAPDDAFPVEAIEAAGYGAIWQGQTSWNGVAILARGMVPLESRRGLPGDPSDTQSRYIEAAAHGVIVGCLYLPNGNPRPGPKFDYKLAWFERLITHAKGLIDSGHPVVLAGDYNVVPTDALDIYDPKSWKRDALLQPESRDAYTRLLAQGWTDALRTMHPDEQVFTFWDYFRKHWDRNAGLRIDHLLLSPVLAPTLTAAGVDRWVRGEPGASDHAPTWIELDIKPPRTTQPIAKRVARIKPPGTTRRPASSKREGRT
;
A
#
# COMPACT_ATOMS: atom_id res chain seq x y z
N MET A 1 -22.52 -9.69 -6.54
CA MET A 1 -21.47 -8.77 -6.07
C MET A 1 -20.49 -9.61 -5.28
N THR A 2 -19.21 -9.32 -5.36
CA THR A 2 -18.16 -10.03 -4.60
C THR A 2 -17.64 -9.06 -3.55
N ARG A 3 -17.65 -9.48 -2.29
CA ARG A 3 -17.06 -8.72 -1.20
C ARG A 3 -15.55 -8.81 -1.31
N LEU A 4 -14.87 -7.67 -1.23
CA LEU A 4 -13.41 -7.54 -1.25
C LEU A 4 -12.97 -6.83 0.02
N LYS A 5 -12.18 -7.51 0.87
CA LYS A 5 -11.59 -6.94 2.09
C LYS A 5 -10.14 -6.54 1.79
N ILE A 6 -9.82 -5.26 1.96
CA ILE A 6 -8.47 -4.71 1.77
C ILE A 6 -8.00 -4.10 3.09
N ALA A 7 -6.76 -4.39 3.49
CA ALA A 7 -6.21 -3.88 4.73
C ALA A 7 -4.83 -3.24 4.53
N THR A 8 -4.46 -2.34 5.43
CA THR A 8 -3.11 -1.81 5.59
C THR A 8 -2.62 -2.05 7.01
N TYR A 9 -1.33 -2.38 7.16
CA TYR A 9 -0.74 -2.67 8.46
C TYR A 9 0.76 -2.31 8.47
N ASN A 10 1.13 -1.24 9.16
CA ASN A 10 2.52 -1.00 9.50
C ASN A 10 2.94 -2.06 10.52
N ILE A 11 3.68 -3.08 10.06
CA ILE A 11 4.05 -4.26 10.85
C ILE A 11 5.21 -3.99 11.82
N ASN A 12 5.95 -2.90 11.62
CA ASN A 12 7.09 -2.51 12.45
C ASN A 12 8.11 -3.66 12.65
N GLY A 13 8.50 -4.32 11.54
CA GLY A 13 9.43 -5.44 11.52
C GLY A 13 8.76 -6.79 11.27
N VAL A 14 8.69 -7.19 9.98
CA VAL A 14 7.96 -8.39 9.54
C VAL A 14 8.50 -9.68 10.16
N ARG A 15 9.82 -9.80 10.33
CA ARG A 15 10.43 -11.04 10.88
C ARG A 15 10.09 -11.27 12.35
N SER A 16 10.18 -10.23 13.16
CA SER A 16 9.90 -10.32 14.61
C SER A 16 8.41 -10.51 14.91
N ARG A 17 7.54 -10.08 13.98
CA ARG A 17 6.09 -10.13 14.14
C ARG A 17 5.41 -11.12 13.20
N LEU A 18 6.18 -12.00 12.56
CA LEU A 18 5.64 -13.01 11.65
C LEU A 18 4.54 -13.87 12.28
N PRO A 19 4.69 -14.41 13.51
CA PRO A 19 3.62 -15.19 14.11
C PRO A 19 2.32 -14.40 14.28
N ALA A 20 2.40 -13.13 14.69
CA ALA A 20 1.23 -12.26 14.84
C ALA A 20 0.59 -11.91 13.47
N LEU A 21 1.41 -11.68 12.45
CA LEU A 21 0.95 -11.49 11.08
C LEU A 21 0.17 -12.69 10.58
N LEU A 22 0.73 -13.90 10.72
CA LEU A 22 0.09 -15.13 10.25
C LEU A 22 -1.23 -15.40 10.98
N ALA A 23 -1.27 -15.21 12.29
CA ALA A 23 -2.50 -15.35 13.10
C ALA A 23 -3.58 -14.33 12.66
N TRP A 24 -3.20 -13.10 12.36
CA TRP A 24 -4.12 -12.09 11.85
C TRP A 24 -4.63 -12.45 10.44
N LEU A 25 -3.74 -12.87 9.53
CA LEU A 25 -4.13 -13.31 8.18
C LEU A 25 -5.10 -14.50 8.21
N GLU A 26 -4.86 -15.46 9.10
CA GLU A 26 -5.73 -16.63 9.30
C GLU A 26 -7.11 -16.23 9.82
N ARG A 27 -7.16 -15.34 10.81
CA ARG A 27 -8.41 -14.93 11.46
C ARG A 27 -9.25 -13.99 10.61
N GLU A 28 -8.62 -12.92 10.10
CA GLU A 28 -9.34 -11.82 9.43
C GLU A 28 -9.47 -12.00 7.92
N GLN A 29 -8.63 -12.84 7.32
CA GLN A 29 -8.65 -13.26 5.92
C GLN A 29 -8.84 -12.10 4.92
N PRO A 30 -8.05 -10.99 5.00
CA PRO A 30 -8.15 -9.95 3.99
C PRO A 30 -7.83 -10.52 2.62
N ASP A 31 -8.52 -10.07 1.57
CA ASP A 31 -8.19 -10.45 0.19
C ASP A 31 -6.89 -9.80 -0.26
N ILE A 32 -6.63 -8.57 0.23
CA ILE A 32 -5.38 -7.84 -0.01
C ILE A 32 -4.90 -7.23 1.31
N ALA A 33 -3.61 -7.38 1.64
CA ALA A 33 -2.97 -6.74 2.78
C ALA A 33 -1.72 -5.97 2.33
N CYS A 34 -1.67 -4.67 2.64
CA CYS A 34 -0.54 -3.77 2.42
C CYS A 34 0.28 -3.67 3.70
N LEU A 35 1.57 -4.01 3.65
CA LEU A 35 2.45 -3.95 4.82
C LEU A 35 3.45 -2.82 4.67
N GLN A 36 3.76 -2.13 5.77
CA GLN A 36 4.79 -1.11 5.87
C GLN A 36 5.79 -1.45 6.97
N GLU A 37 6.95 -0.82 6.94
CA GLU A 37 8.06 -1.06 7.87
C GLU A 37 8.46 -2.53 7.97
N LEU A 38 8.73 -3.17 6.85
CA LEU A 38 9.21 -4.56 6.83
C LEU A 38 10.51 -4.73 7.63
N LYS A 39 11.38 -3.70 7.62
CA LYS A 39 12.68 -3.67 8.33
C LYS A 39 13.52 -4.92 8.04
N ALA A 40 13.41 -5.43 6.84
CA ALA A 40 14.12 -6.61 6.36
C ALA A 40 14.56 -6.38 4.90
N PRO A 41 15.77 -6.79 4.50
CA PRO A 41 16.16 -6.81 3.08
C PRO A 41 15.31 -7.83 2.30
N ASP A 42 15.36 -7.77 0.98
CA ASP A 42 14.50 -8.58 0.11
C ASP A 42 14.66 -10.09 0.35
N ASP A 43 15.88 -10.55 0.58
CA ASP A 43 16.21 -11.96 0.85
C ASP A 43 15.80 -12.48 2.23
N ALA A 44 15.45 -11.57 3.14
CA ALA A 44 14.99 -11.89 4.49
C ALA A 44 13.46 -11.74 4.67
N PHE A 45 12.73 -11.45 3.60
CA PHE A 45 11.27 -11.42 3.63
C PHE A 45 10.72 -12.85 3.76
N PRO A 46 9.79 -13.13 4.69
CA PRO A 46 9.33 -14.48 5.01
C PRO A 46 8.30 -15.01 4.00
N VAL A 47 8.63 -15.01 2.70
CA VAL A 47 7.70 -15.34 1.63
C VAL A 47 7.12 -16.74 1.76
N GLU A 48 7.92 -17.74 2.11
CA GLU A 48 7.48 -19.13 2.23
C GLU A 48 6.37 -19.31 3.29
N ALA A 49 6.50 -18.62 4.44
CA ALA A 49 5.48 -18.68 5.49
C ALA A 49 4.18 -17.98 5.08
N ILE A 50 4.30 -16.89 4.30
CA ILE A 50 3.16 -16.13 3.76
C ILE A 50 2.44 -16.97 2.69
N GLU A 51 3.19 -17.64 1.80
CA GLU A 51 2.62 -18.56 0.80
C GLU A 51 1.93 -19.76 1.46
N ALA A 52 2.52 -20.33 2.51
CA ALA A 52 1.89 -21.40 3.30
C ALA A 52 0.58 -20.96 3.97
N ALA A 53 0.44 -19.67 4.28
CA ALA A 53 -0.81 -19.07 4.77
C ALA A 53 -1.83 -18.76 3.66
N GLY A 54 -1.53 -19.09 2.39
CA GLY A 54 -2.43 -18.92 1.24
C GLY A 54 -2.35 -17.57 0.55
N TYR A 55 -1.29 -16.80 0.76
CA TYR A 55 -1.09 -15.48 0.15
C TYR A 55 0.12 -15.47 -0.78
N GLY A 56 -0.08 -15.01 -2.01
CA GLY A 56 1.05 -14.57 -2.83
C GLY A 56 1.47 -13.16 -2.43
N ALA A 57 2.74 -12.81 -2.67
CA ALA A 57 3.32 -11.55 -2.25
C ALA A 57 4.20 -10.90 -3.32
N ILE A 58 4.23 -9.57 -3.33
CA ILE A 58 5.30 -8.76 -3.88
C ILE A 58 5.81 -7.83 -2.78
N TRP A 59 7.10 -7.54 -2.76
CA TRP A 59 7.70 -6.70 -1.72
C TRP A 59 8.90 -5.94 -2.25
N GLN A 60 9.24 -4.87 -1.55
CA GLN A 60 10.49 -4.12 -1.68
C GLN A 60 11.04 -3.91 -0.28
N GLY A 61 12.04 -4.70 0.07
CA GLY A 61 12.68 -4.66 1.39
C GLY A 61 13.71 -3.54 1.52
N GLN A 62 14.08 -3.25 2.75
CA GLN A 62 15.20 -2.38 3.08
C GLN A 62 15.69 -2.73 4.49
N THR A 63 16.99 -2.78 4.66
CA THR A 63 17.62 -3.07 5.97
C THR A 63 17.32 -1.95 6.96
N SER A 64 16.97 -2.29 8.19
CA SER A 64 16.75 -1.44 9.37
C SER A 64 15.49 -0.58 9.38
N TRP A 65 15.15 0.08 8.28
CA TRP A 65 14.03 1.01 8.18
C TRP A 65 13.23 0.70 6.91
N ASN A 66 12.04 1.25 6.77
CA ASN A 66 11.24 1.14 5.56
C ASN A 66 10.87 -0.32 5.16
N GLY A 67 10.61 -0.50 3.88
CA GLY A 67 10.12 -1.75 3.29
C GLY A 67 8.61 -1.81 3.22
N VAL A 68 8.09 -2.16 2.04
CA VAL A 68 6.65 -2.26 1.76
C VAL A 68 6.36 -3.59 1.05
N ALA A 69 5.16 -4.14 1.30
CA ALA A 69 4.70 -5.36 0.61
C ALA A 69 3.21 -5.29 0.31
N ILE A 70 2.78 -5.99 -0.73
CA ILE A 70 1.39 -6.28 -1.02
C ILE A 70 1.22 -7.79 -1.02
N LEU A 71 0.34 -8.29 -0.16
CA LEU A 71 -0.10 -9.68 -0.10
C LEU A 71 -1.46 -9.80 -0.76
N ALA A 72 -1.71 -10.85 -1.53
CA ALA A 72 -3.03 -11.15 -2.08
C ALA A 72 -3.40 -12.62 -1.85
N ARG A 73 -4.58 -12.84 -1.30
CA ARG A 73 -5.08 -14.19 -0.97
C ARG A 73 -5.36 -14.98 -2.24
N GLY A 74 -4.76 -16.17 -2.36
CA GLY A 74 -4.98 -17.11 -3.47
C GLY A 74 -4.38 -16.70 -4.81
N MET A 75 -3.58 -15.62 -4.88
CA MET A 75 -2.89 -15.19 -6.10
C MET A 75 -1.63 -14.39 -5.79
N VAL A 76 -0.69 -14.34 -6.72
CA VAL A 76 0.43 -13.39 -6.66
C VAL A 76 -0.04 -12.05 -7.25
N PRO A 77 0.11 -10.90 -6.53
CA PRO A 77 -0.20 -9.59 -7.10
C PRO A 77 0.62 -9.31 -8.37
N LEU A 78 -0.01 -8.72 -9.38
CA LEU A 78 0.68 -8.31 -10.60
C LEU A 78 1.31 -6.93 -10.39
N GLU A 79 2.61 -6.90 -10.14
CA GLU A 79 3.35 -5.64 -9.93
C GLU A 79 3.20 -4.71 -11.14
N SER A 80 2.78 -3.48 -10.90
CA SER A 80 2.71 -2.42 -11.91
C SER A 80 3.78 -1.36 -11.70
N ARG A 81 4.24 -1.17 -10.45
CA ARG A 81 5.24 -0.15 -10.13
C ARG A 81 6.00 -0.47 -8.83
N ARG A 82 7.29 -0.18 -8.86
CA ARG A 82 8.20 -0.22 -7.71
C ARG A 82 8.86 1.14 -7.55
N GLY A 83 8.71 1.72 -6.34
CA GLY A 83 9.13 3.10 -6.04
C GLY A 83 8.15 4.17 -6.54
N LEU A 84 8.04 5.26 -5.77
CA LEU A 84 7.21 6.42 -6.14
C LEU A 84 7.89 7.21 -7.25
N PRO A 85 7.21 7.53 -8.37
CA PRO A 85 7.83 8.29 -9.47
C PRO A 85 8.13 9.74 -9.07
N GLY A 86 8.92 10.43 -9.92
CA GLY A 86 9.23 11.86 -9.79
C GLY A 86 10.60 12.16 -9.19
N ASP A 87 11.29 11.18 -8.59
CA ASP A 87 12.68 11.32 -8.17
C ASP A 87 13.43 9.99 -8.34
N PRO A 88 14.23 9.82 -9.40
CA PRO A 88 14.97 8.59 -9.65
C PRO A 88 16.13 8.37 -8.66
N SER A 89 16.51 9.39 -7.90
CA SER A 89 17.56 9.29 -6.87
C SER A 89 17.04 8.78 -5.53
N ASP A 90 15.72 8.75 -5.33
CA ASP A 90 15.09 8.22 -4.12
C ASP A 90 15.11 6.68 -4.15
N THR A 91 16.01 6.10 -3.37
CA THR A 91 16.20 4.65 -3.25
C THR A 91 15.46 4.04 -2.06
N GLN A 92 14.66 4.81 -1.33
CA GLN A 92 13.95 4.31 -0.16
C GLN A 92 12.75 3.44 -0.54
N SER A 93 12.65 2.28 0.09
CA SER A 93 11.59 1.29 -0.14
C SER A 93 10.30 1.71 0.56
N ARG A 94 9.55 2.66 -0.05
CA ARG A 94 8.37 3.29 0.55
C ARG A 94 7.10 3.19 -0.29
N TYR A 95 7.19 2.67 -1.51
CA TYR A 95 6.04 2.57 -2.42
C TYR A 95 6.15 1.36 -3.34
N ILE A 96 5.08 0.58 -3.41
CA ILE A 96 4.91 -0.50 -4.40
C ILE A 96 3.44 -0.53 -4.84
N GLU A 97 3.20 -0.86 -6.11
CA GLU A 97 1.86 -0.86 -6.70
C GLU A 97 1.61 -2.14 -7.49
N ALA A 98 0.43 -2.69 -7.36
CA ALA A 98 0.04 -3.91 -8.05
C ALA A 98 -1.44 -3.96 -8.38
N ALA A 99 -1.79 -4.78 -9.37
CA ALA A 99 -3.15 -5.21 -9.61
C ALA A 99 -3.42 -6.55 -8.92
N ALA A 100 -4.50 -6.62 -8.14
CA ALA A 100 -4.98 -7.84 -7.51
C ALA A 100 -6.52 -7.79 -7.37
N HIS A 101 -7.20 -8.91 -7.49
CA HIS A 101 -8.66 -9.03 -7.33
C HIS A 101 -9.49 -7.95 -8.08
N GLY A 102 -8.98 -7.46 -9.22
CA GLY A 102 -9.70 -6.49 -10.07
C GLY A 102 -9.53 -5.02 -9.67
N VAL A 103 -8.69 -4.72 -8.69
CA VAL A 103 -8.32 -3.35 -8.28
C VAL A 103 -6.82 -3.12 -8.41
N ILE A 104 -6.41 -1.87 -8.59
CA ILE A 104 -5.02 -1.43 -8.43
C ILE A 104 -4.85 -1.00 -6.97
N VAL A 105 -3.78 -1.46 -6.32
CA VAL A 105 -3.46 -1.09 -4.95
C VAL A 105 -2.06 -0.48 -4.90
N GLY A 106 -1.95 0.75 -4.43
CA GLY A 106 -0.69 1.38 -4.06
C GLY A 106 -0.46 1.24 -2.55
N CYS A 107 0.56 0.47 -2.17
CA CYS A 107 1.02 0.35 -0.79
C CYS A 107 2.09 1.40 -0.53
N LEU A 108 1.88 2.26 0.46
CA LEU A 108 2.79 3.37 0.75
C LEU A 108 3.18 3.46 2.23
N TYR A 109 4.40 3.93 2.46
CA TYR A 109 4.96 4.31 3.75
C TYR A 109 5.53 5.73 3.65
N LEU A 110 4.70 6.73 3.92
CA LEU A 110 5.08 8.14 3.82
C LEU A 110 6.13 8.49 4.88
N PRO A 111 7.18 9.25 4.55
CA PRO A 111 8.20 9.63 5.53
C PRO A 111 7.62 10.28 6.77
N ASN A 112 8.11 9.88 7.95
CA ASN A 112 7.67 10.45 9.23
C ASN A 112 7.94 11.97 9.31
N GLY A 113 9.15 12.41 8.92
CA GLY A 113 9.51 13.83 8.83
C GLY A 113 10.13 14.41 10.09
N ASN A 114 10.25 13.65 11.18
CA ASN A 114 10.91 14.13 12.40
C ASN A 114 12.44 13.89 12.37
N PRO A 115 13.27 14.73 13.02
CA PRO A 115 12.89 15.98 13.65
C PRO A 115 12.63 17.10 12.64
N ARG A 116 11.79 18.06 13.03
CA ARG A 116 11.50 19.26 12.26
C ARG A 116 11.87 20.55 13.03
N PRO A 117 12.18 21.68 12.32
CA PRO A 117 12.48 21.76 10.88
C PRO A 117 13.73 20.97 10.52
N GLY A 118 13.90 20.65 9.23
CA GLY A 118 15.13 20.02 8.76
C GLY A 118 14.92 19.06 7.60
N PRO A 119 15.99 18.44 7.09
CA PRO A 119 16.01 17.71 5.84
C PRO A 119 15.04 16.51 5.81
N LYS A 120 14.70 15.91 6.96
CA LYS A 120 13.70 14.84 7.02
C LYS A 120 12.29 15.35 6.79
N PHE A 121 11.98 16.55 7.27
CA PHE A 121 10.69 17.19 7.03
C PHE A 121 10.58 17.68 5.59
N ASP A 122 11.64 18.26 5.04
CA ASP A 122 11.70 18.67 3.64
C ASP A 122 11.51 17.47 2.70
N TYR A 123 12.18 16.35 3.00
CA TYR A 123 11.99 15.09 2.26
C TYR A 123 10.54 14.59 2.34
N LYS A 124 9.91 14.64 3.51
CA LYS A 124 8.50 14.27 3.68
C LYS A 124 7.60 15.09 2.77
N LEU A 125 7.76 16.41 2.75
CA LEU A 125 6.93 17.30 1.93
C LEU A 125 7.17 17.07 0.44
N ALA A 126 8.42 16.93 0.00
CA ALA A 126 8.75 16.60 -1.38
C ALA A 126 8.17 15.24 -1.80
N TRP A 127 8.20 14.24 -0.92
CA TRP A 127 7.59 12.94 -1.14
C TRP A 127 6.07 13.04 -1.30
N PHE A 128 5.42 13.88 -0.48
CA PHE A 128 3.98 14.14 -0.59
C PHE A 128 3.59 14.78 -1.93
N GLU A 129 4.37 15.74 -2.43
CA GLU A 129 4.13 16.36 -3.75
C GLU A 129 4.21 15.33 -4.89
N ARG A 130 5.17 14.41 -4.81
CA ARG A 130 5.28 13.29 -5.76
C ARG A 130 4.07 12.37 -5.67
N LEU A 131 3.61 12.06 -4.45
CA LEU A 131 2.40 11.24 -4.24
C LEU A 131 1.17 11.93 -4.84
N ILE A 132 0.96 13.22 -4.60
CA ILE A 132 -0.13 14.00 -5.15
C ILE A 132 -0.12 13.95 -6.68
N THR A 133 1.06 14.13 -7.30
CA THR A 133 1.22 14.07 -8.75
C THR A 133 0.89 12.67 -9.31
N HIS A 134 1.41 11.62 -8.67
CA HIS A 134 1.16 10.23 -9.10
C HIS A 134 -0.31 9.83 -8.91
N ALA A 135 -0.89 10.17 -7.76
CA ALA A 135 -2.29 9.90 -7.42
C ALA A 135 -3.27 10.54 -8.41
N LYS A 136 -2.96 11.75 -8.91
CA LYS A 136 -3.76 12.38 -9.98
C LYS A 136 -3.76 11.53 -11.24
N GLY A 137 -2.61 11.02 -11.66
CA GLY A 137 -2.53 10.11 -12.82
C GLY A 137 -3.32 8.81 -12.62
N LEU A 138 -3.35 8.26 -11.41
CA LEU A 138 -4.14 7.08 -11.09
C LEU A 138 -5.65 7.36 -11.19
N ILE A 139 -6.14 8.51 -10.70
CA ILE A 139 -7.53 8.92 -10.89
C ILE A 139 -7.86 9.10 -12.37
N ASP A 140 -7.00 9.78 -13.11
CA ASP A 140 -7.22 10.07 -14.53
C ASP A 140 -7.23 8.80 -15.41
N SER A 141 -6.63 7.71 -14.93
CA SER A 141 -6.69 6.40 -15.58
C SER A 141 -8.10 5.80 -15.61
N GLY A 142 -8.99 6.24 -14.71
CA GLY A 142 -10.35 5.72 -14.56
C GLY A 142 -10.43 4.30 -14.00
N HIS A 143 -9.31 3.72 -13.58
CA HIS A 143 -9.29 2.40 -12.96
C HIS A 143 -9.75 2.42 -11.49
N PRO A 144 -10.26 1.29 -10.97
CA PRO A 144 -10.51 1.13 -9.54
C PRO A 144 -9.18 1.07 -8.77
N VAL A 145 -8.90 2.10 -7.97
CA VAL A 145 -7.63 2.25 -7.24
C VAL A 145 -7.85 2.45 -5.75
N VAL A 146 -7.02 1.78 -4.93
CA VAL A 146 -6.88 2.02 -3.49
C VAL A 146 -5.46 2.46 -3.19
N LEU A 147 -5.28 3.59 -2.52
CA LEU A 147 -4.00 3.99 -1.93
C LEU A 147 -4.05 3.68 -0.43
N ALA A 148 -3.29 2.68 0.00
CA ALA A 148 -3.32 2.15 1.36
C ALA A 148 -1.94 2.25 2.02
N GLY A 149 -1.87 2.69 3.26
CA GLY A 149 -0.59 2.76 3.97
C GLY A 149 -0.59 3.61 5.21
N ASP A 150 0.61 3.73 5.78
CA ASP A 150 0.95 4.69 6.81
C ASP A 150 1.35 6.02 6.16
N TYR A 151 0.48 7.00 6.27
CA TYR A 151 0.68 8.33 5.71
C TYR A 151 1.46 9.27 6.63
N ASN A 152 1.70 8.85 7.87
CA ASN A 152 2.38 9.67 8.85
C ASN A 152 1.78 11.10 8.94
N VAL A 153 0.46 11.22 8.85
CA VAL A 153 -0.28 12.48 9.00
C VAL A 153 -1.53 12.27 9.84
N VAL A 154 -1.74 13.21 10.78
CA VAL A 154 -2.97 13.31 11.58
C VAL A 154 -3.85 14.39 10.94
N PRO A 155 -4.96 14.04 10.27
CA PRO A 155 -5.73 15.00 9.48
C PRO A 155 -6.36 16.12 10.32
N THR A 156 -6.96 15.77 11.47
CA THR A 156 -7.69 16.73 12.32
C THR A 156 -7.34 16.59 13.80
N ASP A 157 -7.52 17.69 14.55
CA ASP A 157 -7.33 17.68 16.01
C ASP A 157 -8.52 17.05 16.76
N ALA A 158 -9.70 17.08 16.18
CA ALA A 158 -10.92 16.67 16.89
C ALA A 158 -11.08 15.14 16.95
N LEU A 159 -10.78 14.44 15.85
CA LEU A 159 -11.15 13.03 15.69
C LEU A 159 -9.95 12.09 15.46
N ASP A 160 -8.78 12.65 15.12
CA ASP A 160 -7.66 11.85 14.63
C ASP A 160 -6.49 11.77 15.63
N ILE A 161 -6.64 12.38 16.80
CA ILE A 161 -5.64 12.37 17.87
C ILE A 161 -6.29 12.52 19.23
N TYR A 162 -5.75 11.82 20.23
CA TYR A 162 -6.24 11.89 21.61
C TYR A 162 -5.93 13.22 22.34
N ASP A 163 -4.78 13.85 22.05
CA ASP A 163 -4.33 15.13 22.61
C ASP A 163 -3.38 15.86 21.65
N PRO A 164 -3.88 16.82 20.85
CA PRO A 164 -3.04 17.58 19.91
C PRO A 164 -1.92 18.38 20.59
N LYS A 165 -2.11 18.79 21.86
CA LYS A 165 -1.11 19.64 22.56
C LYS A 165 0.16 18.87 22.84
N SER A 166 0.05 17.57 23.15
CA SER A 166 1.22 16.73 23.43
C SER A 166 2.08 16.44 22.19
N TRP A 167 1.51 16.60 20.98
CA TRP A 167 2.15 16.34 19.70
C TRP A 167 2.40 17.61 18.86
N LYS A 168 2.17 18.81 19.41
CA LYS A 168 2.22 20.09 18.67
C LYS A 168 3.48 20.31 17.83
N ARG A 169 4.63 19.74 18.24
CA ARG A 169 5.90 19.88 17.54
C ARG A 169 6.18 18.74 16.55
N ASP A 170 5.33 17.72 16.51
CA ASP A 170 5.53 16.57 15.66
C ASP A 170 5.22 16.88 14.19
N ALA A 171 5.96 16.26 13.27
CA ALA A 171 5.79 16.42 11.82
C ALA A 171 4.42 15.93 11.33
N LEU A 172 3.79 15.00 12.06
CA LEU A 172 2.50 14.43 11.72
C LEU A 172 1.35 15.45 11.79
N LEU A 173 1.48 16.48 12.65
CA LEU A 173 0.46 17.48 12.89
C LEU A 173 0.72 18.83 12.20
N GLN A 174 1.85 18.96 11.51
CA GLN A 174 2.20 20.25 10.93
C GLN A 174 1.20 20.69 9.85
N PRO A 175 0.93 22.01 9.76
CA PRO A 175 0.03 22.55 8.75
C PRO A 175 0.40 22.11 7.33
N GLU A 176 1.69 22.06 7.00
CA GLU A 176 2.19 21.68 5.69
C GLU A 176 1.88 20.20 5.37
N SER A 177 2.00 19.30 6.36
CA SER A 177 1.64 17.88 6.21
C SER A 177 0.14 17.70 5.99
N ARG A 178 -0.67 18.43 6.74
CA ARG A 178 -2.14 18.42 6.65
C ARG A 178 -2.65 19.05 5.35
N ASP A 179 -2.02 20.14 4.92
CA ASP A 179 -2.33 20.77 3.65
C ASP A 179 -2.09 19.80 2.48
N ALA A 180 -0.94 19.13 2.46
CA ALA A 180 -0.61 18.15 1.44
C ALA A 180 -1.65 17.00 1.41
N TYR A 181 -2.06 16.49 2.57
CA TYR A 181 -3.11 15.47 2.66
C TYR A 181 -4.46 15.99 2.16
N THR A 182 -4.83 17.22 2.53
CA THR A 182 -6.07 17.86 2.07
C THR A 182 -6.08 18.05 0.55
N ARG A 183 -4.96 18.48 -0.05
CA ARG A 183 -4.82 18.61 -1.51
C ARG A 183 -4.89 17.26 -2.22
N LEU A 184 -4.35 16.20 -1.61
CA LEU A 184 -4.50 14.85 -2.12
C LEU A 184 -5.98 14.45 -2.18
N LEU A 185 -6.72 14.62 -1.09
CA LEU A 185 -8.16 14.32 -1.04
C LEU A 185 -8.97 15.17 -2.02
N ALA A 186 -8.60 16.46 -2.20
CA ALA A 186 -9.28 17.38 -3.11
C ALA A 186 -9.24 16.95 -4.59
N GLN A 187 -8.38 15.98 -4.96
CA GLN A 187 -8.38 15.37 -6.28
C GLN A 187 -9.60 14.45 -6.54
N GLY A 188 -10.36 14.12 -5.49
CA GLY A 188 -11.51 13.21 -5.55
C GLY A 188 -11.28 11.88 -4.80
N TRP A 189 -10.18 11.73 -4.07
CA TRP A 189 -9.97 10.57 -3.21
C TRP A 189 -10.91 10.60 -2.00
N THR A 190 -11.47 9.45 -1.66
CA THR A 190 -12.34 9.28 -0.48
C THR A 190 -11.57 8.59 0.64
N ASP A 191 -11.43 9.25 1.80
CA ASP A 191 -10.92 8.62 3.03
C ASP A 191 -11.98 7.66 3.57
N ALA A 192 -11.75 6.36 3.37
CA ALA A 192 -12.74 5.33 3.62
C ALA A 192 -13.08 5.22 5.11
N LEU A 193 -12.08 5.26 5.99
CA LEU A 193 -12.30 5.14 7.43
C LEU A 193 -13.10 6.34 7.96
N ARG A 194 -12.76 7.56 7.54
CA ARG A 194 -13.49 8.77 7.95
C ARG A 194 -14.91 8.81 7.38
N THR A 195 -15.11 8.28 6.17
CA THR A 195 -16.45 8.19 5.55
C THR A 195 -17.38 7.28 6.35
N MET A 196 -16.86 6.14 6.85
CA MET A 196 -17.66 5.18 7.63
C MET A 196 -17.83 5.59 9.10
N HIS A 197 -16.92 6.41 9.63
CA HIS A 197 -16.91 6.88 11.03
C HIS A 197 -16.80 8.42 11.08
N PRO A 198 -17.82 9.15 10.58
CA PRO A 198 -17.73 10.62 10.39
C PRO A 198 -17.49 11.40 11.68
N ASP A 199 -18.04 10.93 12.79
CA ASP A 199 -18.06 11.64 14.07
C ASP A 199 -17.33 10.88 15.20
N GLU A 200 -16.63 9.77 14.89
CA GLU A 200 -15.98 8.93 15.87
C GLU A 200 -14.47 9.13 15.90
N GLN A 201 -13.88 9.03 17.10
CA GLN A 201 -12.43 8.88 17.24
C GLN A 201 -12.03 7.44 16.94
N VAL A 202 -11.40 7.21 15.78
CA VAL A 202 -10.89 5.91 15.38
C VAL A 202 -9.38 6.03 15.21
N PHE A 203 -8.63 5.38 16.10
CA PHE A 203 -7.17 5.40 16.07
C PHE A 203 -6.62 4.14 15.42
N THR A 204 -5.44 4.28 14.78
CA THR A 204 -4.73 3.19 14.10
C THR A 204 -3.34 2.94 14.70
N PHE A 205 -2.82 3.89 15.48
CA PHE A 205 -1.50 3.89 16.09
C PHE A 205 -1.55 4.28 17.58
N TRP A 206 -0.74 3.59 18.42
CA TRP A 206 -0.54 3.89 19.85
C TRP A 206 0.93 3.69 20.21
N ASP A 207 1.64 4.78 20.49
CA ASP A 207 3.05 4.74 20.91
C ASP A 207 3.27 3.74 22.07
N TYR A 208 4.43 3.10 22.10
CA TYR A 208 4.81 2.17 23.19
C TYR A 208 5.02 2.87 24.53
N PHE A 209 5.32 4.16 24.53
CA PHE A 209 5.62 4.91 25.73
C PHE A 209 4.37 5.32 26.51
N ARG A 210 4.55 5.63 27.80
CA ARG A 210 3.56 6.25 28.68
C ARG A 210 2.20 5.53 28.73
N LYS A 211 2.17 4.23 28.52
CA LYS A 211 0.95 3.40 28.49
C LYS A 211 -0.13 3.98 27.54
N HIS A 212 0.29 4.43 26.34
CA HIS A 212 -0.64 5.02 25.38
C HIS A 212 -1.75 4.04 24.98
N TRP A 213 -1.41 2.76 24.82
CA TRP A 213 -2.40 1.72 24.53
C TRP A 213 -3.44 1.59 25.65
N ASP A 214 -3.02 1.44 26.91
CA ASP A 214 -3.92 1.24 28.06
C ASP A 214 -4.90 2.41 28.25
N ARG A 215 -4.46 3.63 27.90
CA ARG A 215 -5.26 4.86 28.00
C ARG A 215 -6.04 5.19 26.75
N ASN A 216 -5.97 4.35 25.71
CA ASN A 216 -6.47 4.65 24.37
C ASN A 216 -5.97 5.99 23.82
N ALA A 217 -4.72 6.35 24.12
CA ALA A 217 -4.09 7.59 23.65
C ALA A 217 -3.49 7.38 22.25
N GLY A 218 -4.33 7.36 21.24
CA GLY A 218 -3.97 6.99 19.88
C GLY A 218 -3.97 8.14 18.87
N LEU A 219 -3.47 7.82 17.68
CA LEU A 219 -3.50 8.64 16.47
C LEU A 219 -4.11 7.84 15.32
N ARG A 220 -4.75 8.52 14.37
CA ARG A 220 -5.11 7.93 13.08
C ARG A 220 -4.14 8.43 12.02
N ILE A 221 -3.23 7.56 11.61
CA ILE A 221 -2.17 7.86 10.63
C ILE A 221 -2.08 6.86 9.49
N ASP A 222 -2.78 5.72 9.61
CA ASP A 222 -2.96 4.76 8.54
C ASP A 222 -4.28 5.05 7.81
N HIS A 223 -4.21 5.18 6.48
CA HIS A 223 -5.37 5.56 5.68
C HIS A 223 -5.53 4.63 4.47
N LEU A 224 -6.78 4.42 4.06
CA LEU A 224 -7.15 3.78 2.80
C LEU A 224 -7.99 4.79 1.99
N LEU A 225 -7.40 5.28 0.90
CA LEU A 225 -8.04 6.25 0.02
C LEU A 225 -8.58 5.54 -1.22
N LEU A 226 -9.85 5.77 -1.52
CA LEU A 226 -10.55 5.16 -2.64
C LEU A 226 -10.66 6.14 -3.81
N SER A 227 -10.37 5.66 -5.01
CA SER A 227 -10.67 6.40 -6.24
C SER A 227 -12.19 6.63 -6.40
N PRO A 228 -12.64 7.65 -7.17
CA PRO A 228 -14.08 7.93 -7.36
C PRO A 228 -14.88 6.73 -7.87
N VAL A 229 -14.25 5.82 -8.61
CA VAL A 229 -14.88 4.59 -9.12
C VAL A 229 -15.19 3.60 -7.99
N LEU A 230 -14.33 3.53 -6.96
CA LEU A 230 -14.51 2.61 -5.84
C LEU A 230 -15.32 3.19 -4.69
N ALA A 231 -15.29 4.48 -4.47
CA ALA A 231 -15.96 5.11 -3.32
C ALA A 231 -17.43 4.69 -3.13
N PRO A 232 -18.26 4.55 -4.21
CA PRO A 232 -19.63 4.08 -4.07
C PRO A 232 -19.79 2.61 -3.68
N THR A 233 -18.71 1.83 -3.70
CA THR A 233 -18.73 0.39 -3.36
C THR A 233 -18.34 0.11 -1.92
N LEU A 234 -17.96 1.13 -1.15
CA LEU A 234 -17.56 1.03 0.25
C LEU A 234 -18.77 0.62 1.11
N THR A 235 -18.64 -0.48 1.86
CA THR A 235 -19.71 -1.02 2.72
C THR A 235 -19.34 -1.05 4.18
N ALA A 236 -18.04 -1.15 4.52
CA ALA A 236 -17.55 -1.14 5.88
C ALA A 236 -16.08 -0.69 5.93
N ALA A 237 -15.66 -0.15 7.08
CA ALA A 237 -14.28 0.13 7.40
C ALA A 237 -14.05 -0.03 8.91
N GLY A 238 -12.84 -0.39 9.32
CA GLY A 238 -12.54 -0.57 10.74
C GLY A 238 -11.07 -0.79 11.04
N VAL A 239 -10.79 -1.04 12.31
CA VAL A 239 -9.44 -1.28 12.84
C VAL A 239 -9.45 -2.54 13.70
N ASP A 240 -8.58 -3.49 13.41
CA ASP A 240 -8.43 -4.73 14.17
C ASP A 240 -7.58 -4.46 15.44
N ARG A 241 -8.15 -3.67 16.34
CA ARG A 241 -7.47 -3.21 17.57
C ARG A 241 -6.93 -4.33 18.44
N TRP A 242 -7.56 -5.51 18.39
CA TRP A 242 -7.13 -6.67 19.14
C TRP A 242 -5.68 -7.04 18.85
N VAL A 243 -5.20 -6.84 17.59
CA VAL A 243 -3.81 -7.12 17.21
C VAL A 243 -2.83 -6.26 17.99
N ARG A 244 -3.16 -4.97 18.22
CA ARG A 244 -2.31 -4.06 19.01
C ARG A 244 -2.20 -4.47 20.50
N GLY A 245 -3.20 -5.16 20.99
CA GLY A 245 -3.24 -5.67 22.37
C GLY A 245 -2.39 -6.93 22.61
N GLU A 246 -1.94 -7.61 21.56
CA GLU A 246 -1.16 -8.84 21.66
C GLU A 246 0.29 -8.57 22.13
N PRO A 247 0.92 -9.51 22.84
CA PRO A 247 2.33 -9.39 23.23
C PRO A 247 3.26 -9.21 22.03
N GLY A 248 4.15 -8.23 22.07
CA GLY A 248 5.10 -7.94 21.01
C GLY A 248 4.50 -7.34 19.74
N ALA A 249 3.24 -6.89 19.80
CA ALA A 249 2.55 -6.26 18.68
C ALA A 249 3.27 -5.01 18.13
N SER A 250 2.95 -4.64 16.90
CA SER A 250 3.28 -3.32 16.36
C SER A 250 2.61 -2.22 17.18
N ASP A 251 3.14 -1.00 17.12
CA ASP A 251 2.48 0.21 17.64
C ASP A 251 1.28 0.63 16.78
N HIS A 252 1.11 0.04 15.61
CA HIS A 252 -0.08 0.15 14.75
C HIS A 252 -1.00 -1.06 14.90
N ALA A 253 -2.26 -0.88 14.49
CA ALA A 253 -3.22 -1.97 14.30
C ALA A 253 -3.63 -2.05 12.83
N PRO A 254 -3.91 -3.25 12.29
CA PRO A 254 -4.41 -3.39 10.93
C PRO A 254 -5.69 -2.58 10.75
N THR A 255 -5.72 -1.76 9.70
CA THR A 255 -6.87 -0.94 9.31
C THR A 255 -7.42 -1.48 7.99
N TRP A 256 -8.73 -1.66 7.89
CA TRP A 256 -9.33 -2.37 6.76
C TRP A 256 -10.61 -1.71 6.25
N ILE A 257 -10.94 -2.05 5.00
CA ILE A 257 -12.17 -1.69 4.31
C ILE A 257 -12.80 -2.91 3.67
N GLU A 258 -14.11 -2.85 3.45
CA GLU A 258 -14.86 -3.81 2.64
C GLU A 258 -15.58 -3.10 1.51
N LEU A 259 -15.46 -3.67 0.33
CA LEU A 259 -16.00 -3.15 -0.91
C LEU A 259 -16.92 -4.21 -1.55
N ASP A 260 -18.09 -3.79 -2.02
CA ASP A 260 -18.96 -4.61 -2.86
C ASP A 260 -18.65 -4.35 -4.34
N ILE A 261 -17.70 -5.10 -4.90
CA ILE A 261 -17.30 -4.96 -6.29
C ILE A 261 -18.06 -5.94 -7.21
N LYS A 262 -18.31 -5.54 -8.45
CA LYS A 262 -18.75 -6.48 -9.49
C LYS A 262 -17.55 -7.34 -9.88
N PRO A 263 -17.69 -8.68 -9.93
CA PRO A 263 -16.59 -9.51 -10.44
C PRO A 263 -16.17 -9.00 -11.83
N PRO A 264 -14.86 -9.02 -12.14
CA PRO A 264 -14.40 -8.64 -13.46
C PRO A 264 -15.17 -9.47 -14.48
N ARG A 265 -15.71 -8.84 -15.54
CA ARG A 265 -16.31 -9.58 -16.65
C ARG A 265 -15.22 -10.52 -17.15
N THR A 266 -15.44 -11.82 -17.01
CA THR A 266 -14.56 -12.86 -17.56
C THR A 266 -14.49 -12.66 -19.08
N THR A 267 -13.54 -11.86 -19.53
CA THR A 267 -13.11 -11.89 -20.92
C THR A 267 -12.46 -13.25 -21.11
N GLN A 268 -12.92 -13.99 -22.10
CA GLN A 268 -12.59 -15.38 -22.48
C GLN A 268 -11.18 -15.86 -22.06
N PRO A 269 -11.03 -17.17 -21.70
CA PRO A 269 -9.74 -17.73 -21.29
C PRO A 269 -8.64 -17.37 -22.27
N ILE A 270 -7.53 -16.88 -21.76
CA ILE A 270 -6.30 -16.47 -22.49
C ILE A 270 -5.80 -17.56 -23.46
N ALA A 271 -6.17 -18.83 -23.25
CA ALA A 271 -5.86 -19.95 -24.12
C ALA A 271 -6.29 -19.79 -25.59
N LYS A 272 -7.29 -18.96 -25.90
CA LYS A 272 -7.72 -18.73 -27.30
C LYS A 272 -7.01 -17.59 -28.02
N ARG A 273 -6.22 -16.78 -27.32
CA ARG A 273 -5.52 -15.62 -27.91
C ARG A 273 -4.10 -15.97 -28.38
N VAL A 274 -3.47 -17.00 -27.81
CA VAL A 274 -2.10 -17.45 -28.20
C VAL A 274 -2.11 -18.20 -29.52
N ALA A 275 -3.22 -18.82 -29.93
CA ALA A 275 -3.34 -19.58 -31.17
C ALA A 275 -3.39 -18.74 -32.46
N ARG A 276 -3.33 -17.40 -32.39
CA ARG A 276 -3.40 -16.51 -33.57
C ARG A 276 -2.11 -15.79 -33.94
N ILE A 277 -1.02 -16.01 -33.22
CA ILE A 277 0.28 -15.42 -33.60
C ILE A 277 0.97 -16.45 -34.49
N LYS A 278 0.86 -16.27 -35.82
CA LYS A 278 1.71 -17.02 -36.78
C LYS A 278 3.17 -16.64 -36.53
N PRO A 279 4.08 -17.62 -36.47
CA PRO A 279 5.51 -17.33 -36.42
C PRO A 279 5.94 -16.55 -37.68
N PRO A 280 6.89 -15.59 -37.58
CA PRO A 280 7.41 -14.88 -38.73
C PRO A 280 8.07 -15.89 -39.68
N GLY A 281 7.68 -15.82 -40.99
CA GLY A 281 8.18 -16.69 -42.03
C GLY A 281 9.70 -16.60 -42.16
N THR A 282 10.34 -17.76 -42.15
CA THR A 282 11.76 -17.93 -42.48
C THR A 282 12.00 -17.49 -43.91
N THR A 283 12.65 -16.35 -44.11
CA THR A 283 13.17 -15.92 -45.42
C THR A 283 14.30 -16.87 -45.84
N ARG A 284 14.08 -17.66 -46.89
CA ARG A 284 15.11 -18.46 -47.58
C ARG A 284 16.22 -17.53 -48.09
N ARG A 285 17.44 -17.74 -47.63
CA ARG A 285 18.66 -17.18 -48.27
C ARG A 285 18.79 -17.75 -49.70
N PRO A 286 19.07 -16.90 -50.71
CA PRO A 286 19.41 -17.41 -52.05
C PRO A 286 20.79 -18.07 -52.04
N ALA A 287 20.92 -19.20 -52.76
CA ALA A 287 22.13 -19.93 -52.93
C ALA A 287 23.17 -19.13 -53.74
N SER A 288 24.40 -19.05 -53.23
CA SER A 288 25.54 -18.48 -53.94
C SER A 288 26.00 -19.42 -55.08
N SER A 289 25.90 -19.00 -56.34
CA SER A 289 26.47 -19.64 -57.49
C SER A 289 28.00 -19.50 -57.46
N LYS A 290 28.71 -20.64 -57.41
CA LYS A 290 30.13 -20.73 -57.79
C LYS A 290 30.27 -20.39 -59.23
N ARG A 291 31.10 -19.44 -59.60
CA ARG A 291 31.71 -19.29 -60.93
C ARG A 291 33.15 -19.76 -60.82
N GLU A 292 33.43 -20.91 -61.45
CA GLU A 292 34.75 -21.28 -61.93
C GLU A 292 35.10 -20.33 -63.10
N GLY A 293 36.32 -19.88 -63.13
CA GLY A 293 36.94 -19.15 -64.25
C GLY A 293 38.41 -19.36 -64.26
N ARG A 294 38.81 -20.21 -65.22
CA ARG A 294 40.19 -20.41 -65.78
C ARG A 294 40.81 -19.05 -66.21
N THR A 295 41.98 -18.86 -65.97
CA THR A 295 43.28 -18.91 -66.67
C THR A 295 44.33 -18.23 -65.79
#